data_515f6e5b71ee54f72c9726ca393be93c
#
_entry.id   515f6e5b71ee54f72c9726ca393be93c
#
_cell.length_a   1.000
_cell.length_b   1.000
_cell.length_c   1.000
_cell.angle_alpha   90.00
_cell.angle_beta   90.00
_cell.angle_gamma   90.00
#
_symmetry.space_group_name_H-M   'P 1'
#
loop_
_entity.id
_entity.type
_entity.pdbx_description
1 polymer ?
#
loop_
_entity_poly.entity_id
_entity_poly.type
_entity_poly.pdbx_seq_one_letter_code
_entity_poly.pdbx_strand_id
1 'polypeptide(L)'
;MFKRNAINWLEKWKIKNNRKPLVIRGARQVGKTSLVKEFAKQFDDFLYFNLEIADDLVLFSKEVSIDTLYEMMLAVRRKTKSIGTTLIFIDEIQNSSLAIKMLRYFYEEMPHLYVIAAGSLLETMLNKDVSFPVGRVEYMALRPCTFDEFLGAMGEDASTYISPTAGFATG
;
A
#
# COMPACT_ATOMS: atom_id res chain seq x y z
N MET A 1 3.70 -18.13 -2.31
CA MET A 1 3.54 -16.72 -1.86
C MET A 1 2.96 -16.71 -0.46
N PHE A 2 3.55 -15.94 0.42
CA PHE A 2 3.19 -15.91 1.84
C PHE A 2 1.78 -15.37 2.05
N LYS A 3 0.92 -16.15 2.71
CA LYS A 3 -0.41 -15.68 3.13
C LYS A 3 -0.22 -14.80 4.36
N ARG A 4 0.00 -13.49 4.14
CA ARG A 4 0.24 -12.54 5.22
C ARG A 4 -1.06 -12.16 5.93
N ASN A 5 -1.02 -12.05 7.24
CA ASN A 5 -2.11 -11.46 8.04
C ASN A 5 -2.49 -10.05 7.54
N ALA A 6 -1.56 -9.37 6.88
CA ALA A 6 -1.77 -8.09 6.20
C ALA A 6 -2.83 -8.15 5.09
N ILE A 7 -3.00 -9.26 4.37
CA ILE A 7 -4.06 -9.42 3.36
C ILE A 7 -5.44 -9.31 4.03
N ASN A 8 -5.64 -9.98 5.15
CA ASN A 8 -6.92 -9.92 5.87
C ASN A 8 -7.27 -8.48 6.30
N TRP A 9 -6.25 -7.68 6.64
CA TRP A 9 -6.44 -6.28 6.97
C TRP A 9 -6.84 -5.46 5.72
N LEU A 10 -6.21 -5.69 4.58
CA LEU A 10 -6.56 -5.06 3.30
C LEU A 10 -7.98 -5.44 2.84
N GLU A 11 -8.39 -6.68 3.03
CA GLU A 11 -9.77 -7.12 2.74
C GLU A 11 -10.79 -6.38 3.60
N LYS A 12 -10.51 -6.21 4.91
CA LYS A 12 -11.36 -5.39 5.80
C LYS A 12 -11.41 -3.93 5.38
N TRP A 13 -10.29 -3.36 4.95
CA TRP A 13 -10.24 -2.00 4.42
C TRP A 13 -11.06 -1.88 3.13
N LYS A 14 -10.99 -2.87 2.23
CA LYS A 14 -11.70 -2.86 0.95
C LYS A 14 -13.21 -2.70 1.11
N ILE A 15 -13.80 -3.34 2.12
CA ILE A 15 -15.27 -3.36 2.34
C ILE A 15 -15.80 -2.19 3.18
N LYS A 16 -14.95 -1.27 3.65
CA LYS A 16 -15.40 -0.11 4.42
C LYS A 16 -16.26 0.84 3.58
N ASN A 17 -17.40 1.29 4.13
CA ASN A 17 -18.28 2.25 3.46
C ASN A 17 -17.62 3.62 3.24
N ASN A 18 -16.92 4.16 4.25
CA ASN A 18 -16.19 5.43 4.19
C ASN A 18 -14.67 5.18 4.06
N ARG A 19 -14.29 4.32 3.14
CA ARG A 19 -12.89 3.97 2.90
C ARG A 19 -12.10 5.18 2.44
N LYS A 20 -10.98 5.43 3.09
CA LYS A 20 -10.00 6.45 2.70
C LYS A 20 -8.84 5.81 1.93
N PRO A 21 -8.12 6.58 1.13
CA PRO A 21 -6.83 6.12 0.62
C PRO A 21 -5.96 5.57 1.73
N LEU A 22 -5.34 4.42 1.47
CA LEU A 22 -4.50 3.73 2.44
C LEU A 22 -3.04 4.05 2.22
N VAL A 23 -2.34 4.41 3.28
CA VAL A 23 -0.89 4.64 3.28
C VAL A 23 -0.20 3.51 4.03
N ILE A 24 0.54 2.67 3.30
CA ILE A 24 1.31 1.56 3.88
C ILE A 24 2.71 2.05 4.21
N ARG A 25 3.04 2.03 5.49
CA ARG A 25 4.36 2.36 6.03
C ARG A 25 5.16 1.09 6.31
N GLY A 26 6.45 1.15 6.18
CA GLY A 26 7.33 0.05 6.55
C GLY A 26 8.72 0.20 5.91
N ALA A 27 9.73 -0.43 6.48
CA ALA A 27 11.10 -0.39 5.98
C ALA A 27 11.19 -0.83 4.51
N ARG A 28 12.31 -0.55 3.87
CA ARG A 28 12.60 -1.10 2.53
C ARG A 28 12.59 -2.63 2.60
N GLN A 29 12.17 -3.27 1.51
CA GLN A 29 12.19 -4.72 1.33
C GLN A 29 11.31 -5.55 2.28
N VAL A 30 10.42 -4.93 3.06
CA VAL A 30 9.44 -5.70 3.88
C VAL A 30 8.31 -6.30 3.07
N GLY A 31 8.29 -6.07 1.73
CA GLY A 31 7.33 -6.67 0.81
C GLY A 31 6.03 -5.88 0.63
N LYS A 32 6.04 -4.55 0.81
CA LYS A 32 4.88 -3.68 0.55
C LYS A 32 4.33 -3.86 -0.86
N THR A 33 5.21 -3.74 -1.86
CA THR A 33 4.85 -3.86 -3.28
C THR A 33 4.27 -5.23 -3.61
N SER A 34 4.89 -6.31 -3.11
CA SER A 34 4.40 -7.68 -3.34
C SER A 34 3.03 -7.91 -2.70
N LEU A 35 2.81 -7.38 -1.50
CA LEU A 35 1.54 -7.45 -0.79
C LEU A 35 0.42 -6.79 -1.60
N VAL A 36 0.65 -5.56 -2.07
CA VAL A 36 -0.37 -4.82 -2.83
C VAL A 36 -0.62 -5.45 -4.20
N LYS A 37 0.41 -5.93 -4.89
CA LYS A 37 0.25 -6.64 -6.18
C LYS A 37 -0.56 -7.93 -6.04
N GLU A 38 -0.40 -8.65 -4.93
CA GLU A 38 -1.23 -9.84 -4.65
C GLU A 38 -2.67 -9.43 -4.37
N PHE A 39 -2.88 -8.44 -3.54
CA PHE A 39 -4.20 -7.91 -3.25
C PHE A 39 -4.90 -7.35 -4.50
N ALA A 40 -4.15 -6.78 -5.44
CA ALA A 40 -4.66 -6.23 -6.69
C ALA A 40 -5.38 -7.26 -7.57
N LYS A 41 -5.09 -8.55 -7.41
CA LYS A 41 -5.78 -9.64 -8.14
C LYS A 41 -7.28 -9.73 -7.85
N GLN A 42 -7.75 -9.07 -6.79
CA GLN A 42 -9.17 -8.99 -6.41
C GLN A 42 -9.92 -7.83 -7.08
N PHE A 43 -9.30 -7.10 -8.00
CA PHE A 43 -9.86 -5.95 -8.68
C PHE A 43 -9.95 -6.21 -10.18
N ASP A 44 -10.92 -5.55 -10.84
CA ASP A 44 -11.10 -5.66 -12.28
C ASP A 44 -9.98 -4.93 -13.04
N ASP A 45 -9.53 -3.79 -12.49
CA ASP A 45 -8.41 -3.02 -13.01
C ASP A 45 -7.39 -2.66 -11.94
N PHE A 46 -6.13 -2.66 -12.36
CA PHE A 46 -4.98 -2.30 -11.54
C PHE A 46 -4.08 -1.30 -12.25
N LEU A 47 -3.86 -0.15 -11.62
CA LEU A 47 -2.96 0.91 -12.09
C LEU A 47 -1.81 1.03 -11.09
N TYR A 48 -0.61 0.64 -11.49
CA TYR A 48 0.59 0.69 -10.67
C TYR A 48 1.54 1.78 -11.14
N PHE A 49 1.99 2.63 -10.21
CA PHE A 49 2.96 3.69 -10.42
C PHE A 49 4.05 3.62 -9.36
N ASN A 50 5.30 3.64 -9.80
CA ASN A 50 6.46 3.68 -8.92
C ASN A 50 7.18 5.02 -9.07
N LEU A 51 7.13 5.86 -8.06
CA LEU A 51 7.69 7.21 -8.12
C LEU A 51 9.23 7.27 -8.00
N GLU A 52 9.93 6.14 -7.96
CA GLU A 52 11.36 6.06 -8.25
C GLU A 52 11.65 6.06 -9.77
N ILE A 53 10.62 5.77 -10.60
CA ILE A 53 10.72 5.77 -12.06
C ILE A 53 10.35 7.16 -12.60
N ALA A 54 11.23 7.76 -13.41
CA ALA A 54 11.04 9.11 -13.92
C ALA A 54 9.73 9.27 -14.73
N ASP A 55 9.38 8.29 -15.55
CA ASP A 55 8.16 8.31 -16.37
C ASP A 55 6.88 8.30 -15.52
N ASP A 56 6.88 7.62 -14.39
CA ASP A 56 5.77 7.62 -13.45
C ASP A 56 5.74 8.91 -12.61
N LEU A 57 6.91 9.38 -12.19
CA LEU A 57 7.05 10.61 -11.39
C LEU A 57 6.57 11.86 -12.15
N VAL A 58 6.74 11.90 -13.47
CA VAL A 58 6.34 13.04 -14.30
C VAL A 58 4.83 13.30 -14.26
N LEU A 59 4.00 12.30 -13.97
CA LEU A 59 2.55 12.47 -13.76
C LEU A 59 2.23 13.44 -12.61
N PHE A 60 3.13 13.56 -11.65
CA PHE A 60 3.01 14.41 -10.48
C PHE A 60 3.96 15.62 -10.50
N SER A 61 4.42 16.02 -11.68
CA SER A 61 5.31 17.18 -11.85
C SER A 61 4.58 18.51 -11.87
N LYS A 62 3.29 18.50 -12.23
CA LYS A 62 2.44 19.69 -12.34
C LYS A 62 1.10 19.44 -11.65
N GLU A 63 0.63 20.45 -10.92
CA GLU A 63 -0.69 20.41 -10.31
C GLU A 63 -1.78 20.47 -11.38
N VAL A 64 -2.64 19.47 -11.41
CA VAL A 64 -3.81 19.34 -12.29
C VAL A 64 -5.01 18.90 -11.47
N SER A 65 -6.22 18.96 -12.04
CA SER A 65 -7.41 18.40 -11.37
C SER A 65 -7.27 16.89 -11.21
N ILE A 66 -7.98 16.33 -10.23
CA ILE A 66 -7.95 14.88 -9.98
C ILE A 66 -8.50 14.09 -11.17
N ASP A 67 -9.50 14.62 -11.88
CA ASP A 67 -10.04 14.03 -13.10
C ASP A 67 -8.98 13.95 -14.18
N THR A 68 -8.26 15.06 -14.43
CA THR A 68 -7.17 15.11 -15.40
C THR A 68 -6.05 14.14 -15.03
N LEU A 69 -5.65 14.10 -13.75
CA LEU A 69 -4.64 13.15 -13.28
C LEU A 69 -5.07 11.70 -13.53
N TYR A 70 -6.31 11.36 -13.23
CA TYR A 70 -6.82 10.01 -13.44
C TYR A 70 -6.85 9.62 -14.92
N GLU A 71 -7.24 10.54 -15.80
CA GLU A 71 -7.19 10.32 -17.26
C GLU A 71 -5.75 10.13 -17.76
N MET A 72 -4.80 10.91 -17.25
CA MET A 72 -3.38 10.75 -17.56
C MET A 72 -2.87 9.38 -17.09
N MET A 73 -3.25 8.93 -15.88
CA MET A 73 -2.90 7.62 -15.35
C MET A 73 -3.41 6.49 -16.25
N LEU A 74 -4.66 6.58 -16.70
CA LEU A 74 -5.26 5.62 -17.62
C LEU A 74 -4.50 5.59 -18.96
N ALA A 75 -4.23 6.77 -19.53
CA ALA A 75 -3.53 6.90 -20.81
C ALA A 75 -2.12 6.29 -20.76
N VAL A 76 -1.35 6.59 -19.72
CA VAL A 76 0.02 6.07 -19.54
C VAL A 76 0.02 4.54 -19.40
N ARG A 77 -0.99 3.97 -18.77
CA ARG A 77 -1.15 2.50 -18.65
C ARG A 77 -1.95 1.88 -19.80
N ARG A 78 -2.33 2.67 -20.82
CA ARG A 78 -3.11 2.22 -21.99
C ARG A 78 -4.41 1.52 -21.59
N LYS A 79 -5.10 2.09 -20.61
CA LYS A 79 -6.37 1.60 -20.08
C LYS A 79 -7.48 2.63 -20.30
N THR A 80 -8.72 2.17 -20.24
CA THR A 80 -9.93 2.99 -20.26
C THR A 80 -10.62 2.93 -18.90
N LYS A 81 -11.52 3.87 -18.64
CA LYS A 81 -12.35 3.83 -17.42
C LYS A 81 -13.13 2.52 -17.39
N SER A 82 -12.93 1.74 -16.33
CA SER A 82 -13.65 0.49 -16.10
C SER A 82 -14.99 0.76 -15.41
N ILE A 83 -15.98 -0.09 -15.69
CA ILE A 83 -17.24 -0.12 -14.94
C ILE A 83 -17.04 -0.88 -13.61
N GLY A 84 -16.02 -1.73 -13.53
CA GLY A 84 -15.68 -2.51 -12.37
C GLY A 84 -14.86 -1.77 -11.32
N THR A 85 -14.29 -2.53 -10.41
CA THR A 85 -13.44 -2.01 -9.33
C THR A 85 -12.03 -1.71 -9.85
N THR A 86 -11.52 -0.52 -9.58
CA THR A 86 -10.16 -0.11 -9.95
C THR A 86 -9.31 0.16 -8.71
N LEU A 87 -8.16 -0.50 -8.63
CA LEU A 87 -7.12 -0.21 -7.64
C LEU A 87 -6.00 0.61 -8.26
N ILE A 88 -5.72 1.76 -7.66
CA ILE A 88 -4.54 2.58 -7.97
C ILE A 88 -3.51 2.35 -6.86
N PHE A 89 -2.29 2.00 -7.25
CA PHE A 89 -1.17 1.84 -6.32
C PHE A 89 -0.04 2.79 -6.67
N ILE A 90 0.27 3.70 -5.75
CA ILE A 90 1.36 4.68 -5.86
C ILE A 90 2.47 4.26 -4.89
N ASP A 91 3.51 3.66 -5.42
CA ASP A 91 4.66 3.18 -4.66
C ASP A 91 5.75 4.25 -4.55
N GLU A 92 6.50 4.24 -3.45
CA GLU A 92 7.55 5.21 -3.11
C GLU A 92 7.02 6.66 -3.15
N ILE A 93 5.83 6.87 -2.59
CA ILE A 93 5.08 8.15 -2.65
C ILE A 93 5.85 9.31 -2.04
N GLN A 94 6.83 9.07 -1.16
CA GLN A 94 7.67 10.12 -0.57
C GLN A 94 8.46 10.92 -1.63
N ASN A 95 8.60 10.40 -2.84
CA ASN A 95 9.31 11.10 -3.93
C ASN A 95 8.51 12.23 -4.55
N SER A 96 7.22 12.40 -4.20
CA SER A 96 6.38 13.49 -4.68
C SER A 96 5.45 14.03 -3.60
N SER A 97 5.69 15.27 -3.18
CA SER A 97 4.77 15.99 -2.28
C SER A 97 3.41 16.23 -2.94
N LEU A 98 3.37 16.42 -4.25
CA LEU A 98 2.14 16.57 -5.00
C LEU A 98 1.32 15.28 -5.01
N ALA A 99 1.95 14.11 -5.18
CA ALA A 99 1.26 12.83 -5.10
C ALA A 99 0.61 12.63 -3.70
N ILE A 100 1.32 13.00 -2.63
CA ILE A 100 0.78 12.98 -1.27
C ILE A 100 -0.44 13.91 -1.14
N LYS A 101 -0.35 15.13 -1.67
CA LYS A 101 -1.48 16.08 -1.67
C LYS A 101 -2.69 15.53 -2.43
N MET A 102 -2.48 14.84 -3.54
CA MET A 102 -3.55 14.29 -4.38
C MET A 102 -4.35 13.18 -3.69
N LEU A 103 -3.83 12.52 -2.65
CA LEU A 103 -4.58 11.54 -1.86
C LEU A 103 -5.86 12.14 -1.28
N ARG A 104 -5.84 13.42 -0.88
CA ARG A 104 -7.03 14.13 -0.41
C ARG A 104 -8.12 14.18 -1.47
N TYR A 105 -7.76 14.54 -2.69
CA TYR A 105 -8.71 14.68 -3.80
C TYR A 105 -9.26 13.33 -4.26
N PHE A 106 -8.46 12.26 -4.22
CA PHE A 106 -8.98 10.90 -4.43
C PHE A 106 -10.08 10.56 -3.43
N TYR A 107 -9.90 10.91 -2.16
CA TYR A 107 -10.91 10.67 -1.14
C TYR A 107 -12.16 11.51 -1.33
N GLU A 108 -12.00 12.82 -1.57
CA GLU A 108 -13.11 13.77 -1.60
C GLU A 108 -13.92 13.71 -2.91
N GLU A 109 -13.26 13.47 -4.04
CA GLU A 109 -13.86 13.60 -5.37
C GLU A 109 -14.01 12.26 -6.11
N MET A 110 -13.18 11.25 -5.77
CA MET A 110 -13.20 9.93 -6.42
C MET A 110 -13.29 8.76 -5.42
N PRO A 111 -14.26 8.76 -4.50
CA PRO A 111 -14.35 7.74 -3.44
C PRO A 111 -14.63 6.33 -3.96
N HIS A 112 -15.05 6.19 -5.21
CA HIS A 112 -15.26 4.90 -5.88
C HIS A 112 -13.95 4.20 -6.24
N LEU A 113 -12.85 4.93 -6.38
CA LEU A 113 -11.54 4.36 -6.64
C LEU A 113 -10.91 3.84 -5.34
N TYR A 114 -10.22 2.73 -5.46
CA TYR A 114 -9.40 2.17 -4.39
C TYR A 114 -7.99 2.69 -4.55
N VAL A 115 -7.46 3.40 -3.57
CA VAL A 115 -6.14 4.01 -3.65
C VAL A 115 -5.28 3.54 -2.50
N ILE A 116 -4.14 2.93 -2.84
CA ILE A 116 -3.09 2.56 -1.89
C ILE A 116 -1.82 3.32 -2.26
N ALA A 117 -1.19 3.94 -1.28
CA ALA A 117 0.13 4.51 -1.38
C ALA A 117 1.09 3.75 -0.47
N ALA A 118 2.34 3.61 -0.86
CA ALA A 118 3.37 3.00 -0.02
C ALA A 118 4.66 3.82 -0.05
N GLY A 119 5.40 3.76 1.04
CA GLY A 119 6.71 4.37 1.13
C GLY A 119 7.53 3.84 2.29
N SER A 120 8.85 3.92 2.18
CA SER A 120 9.80 3.37 3.15
C SER A 120 10.29 4.40 4.17
N LEU A 121 10.27 5.67 3.85
CA LEU A 121 10.83 6.77 4.66
C LEU A 121 9.75 7.74 5.17
N LEU A 122 8.48 7.29 5.23
CA LEU A 122 7.36 8.17 5.57
C LEU A 122 7.46 8.77 6.98
N GLU A 123 8.12 8.10 7.92
CA GLU A 123 8.34 8.60 9.27
C GLU A 123 9.33 9.79 9.31
N THR A 124 10.35 9.77 8.45
CA THR A 124 11.32 10.87 8.35
C THR A 124 10.77 12.08 7.62
N MET A 125 9.77 11.90 6.78
CA MET A 125 9.12 13.00 6.06
C MET A 125 8.08 13.75 6.90
N LEU A 126 7.53 13.13 7.93
CA LEU A 126 6.66 13.81 8.91
C LEU A 126 7.39 14.94 9.64
N ASN A 127 8.73 14.95 9.60
CA ASN A 127 9.59 16.00 10.17
C ASN A 127 10.02 17.07 9.15
N LYS A 128 9.63 16.94 7.88
CA LYS A 128 9.89 17.91 6.81
C LYS A 128 8.56 18.36 6.28
N ASP A 129 8.22 19.59 6.28
CA ASP A 129 7.07 20.35 5.74
C ASP A 129 6.05 19.64 4.79
N VAL A 130 6.14 18.34 4.62
CA VAL A 130 5.25 17.49 3.82
C VAL A 130 4.35 16.71 4.76
N SER A 131 3.15 17.22 4.98
CA SER A 131 2.13 16.53 5.79
C SER A 131 1.17 15.75 4.91
N PHE A 132 0.91 14.50 5.28
CA PHE A 132 -0.22 13.76 4.71
C PHE A 132 -1.53 14.45 5.10
N PRO A 133 -2.55 14.43 4.23
CA PRO A 133 -3.82 15.10 4.49
C PRO A 133 -4.53 14.45 5.69
N VAL A 134 -4.52 15.17 6.82
CA VAL A 134 -5.10 14.73 8.09
C VAL A 134 -6.58 14.40 7.91
N GLY A 135 -6.98 13.23 8.42
CA GLY A 135 -8.36 12.76 8.33
C GLY A 135 -8.82 12.32 6.93
N ARG A 136 -7.98 12.38 5.92
CA ARG A 136 -8.27 11.99 4.51
C ARG A 136 -7.58 10.70 4.08
N VAL A 137 -6.71 10.14 4.92
CA VAL A 137 -6.01 8.88 4.69
C VAL A 137 -6.12 7.96 5.90
N GLU A 138 -5.98 6.67 5.66
CA GLU A 138 -5.78 5.65 6.68
C GLU A 138 -4.33 5.14 6.62
N TYR A 139 -3.84 4.59 7.72
CA TYR A 139 -2.46 4.10 7.80
C TYR A 139 -2.42 2.63 8.16
N MET A 140 -1.48 1.93 7.55
CA MET A 140 -1.13 0.56 7.90
C MET A 140 0.38 0.45 8.03
N ALA A 141 0.87 -0.09 9.14
CA ALA A 141 2.28 -0.41 9.32
C ALA A 141 2.53 -1.86 8.88
N LEU A 142 3.40 -2.05 7.89
CA LEU A 142 3.86 -3.37 7.48
C LEU A 142 5.21 -3.65 8.12
N ARG A 143 5.23 -4.63 9.01
CA ARG A 143 6.45 -5.11 9.66
C ARG A 143 7.11 -6.21 8.82
N PRO A 144 8.40 -6.51 9.05
CA PRO A 144 9.02 -7.70 8.49
C PRO A 144 8.19 -8.95 8.78
N CYS A 145 8.29 -9.94 7.90
CA CYS A 145 7.63 -11.22 8.05
C CYS A 145 7.90 -11.81 9.44
N THR A 146 6.84 -12.24 10.13
CA THR A 146 7.00 -12.94 11.41
C THR A 146 7.59 -14.33 11.20
N PHE A 147 8.15 -14.92 12.25
CA PHE A 147 8.68 -16.28 12.19
C PHE A 147 7.60 -17.30 11.79
N ASP A 148 6.37 -17.14 12.29
CA ASP A 148 5.23 -18.00 11.95
C ASP A 148 4.83 -17.87 10.47
N GLU A 149 4.83 -16.64 9.93
CA GLU A 149 4.59 -16.40 8.51
C GLU A 149 5.69 -17.01 7.63
N PHE A 150 6.93 -16.98 8.08
CA PHE A 150 8.08 -17.60 7.41
C PHE A 150 7.96 -19.12 7.39
N LEU A 151 7.67 -19.75 8.54
CA LEU A 151 7.49 -21.20 8.65
C LEU A 151 6.31 -21.70 7.82
N GLY A 152 5.18 -20.99 7.87
CA GLY A 152 4.00 -21.34 7.07
C GLY A 152 4.27 -21.31 5.55
N ALA A 153 5.22 -20.49 5.12
CA ALA A 153 5.64 -20.44 3.72
C ALA A 153 6.56 -21.59 3.30
N MET A 154 7.33 -22.10 4.24
CA MET A 154 8.16 -23.29 4.03
C MET A 154 7.36 -24.60 4.09
N GLY A 155 6.04 -24.51 4.37
CA GLY A 155 5.19 -25.70 4.55
C GLY A 155 5.39 -26.41 5.87
N GLU A 156 6.02 -25.75 6.84
CA GLU A 156 6.32 -26.31 8.15
C GLU A 156 5.46 -25.68 9.24
N ASP A 157 5.04 -26.49 10.20
CA ASP A 157 4.27 -26.03 11.36
C ASP A 157 5.22 -25.42 12.40
N ALA A 158 4.88 -24.23 12.91
CA ALA A 158 5.63 -23.53 13.94
C ALA A 158 5.85 -24.40 15.21
N SER A 159 4.94 -25.32 15.49
CA SER A 159 5.03 -26.25 16.62
C SER A 159 6.25 -27.17 16.57
N THR A 160 6.81 -27.40 15.38
CA THR A 160 7.97 -28.28 15.16
C THR A 160 9.28 -27.66 15.70
N TYR A 161 9.32 -26.33 15.81
CA TYR A 161 10.53 -25.57 16.20
C TYR A 161 10.47 -24.96 17.60
N ILE A 162 9.30 -24.94 18.24
CA ILE A 162 9.14 -24.52 19.62
C ILE A 162 9.36 -25.75 20.53
N SER A 163 10.61 -26.08 20.78
CA SER A 163 10.92 -27.00 21.88
C SER A 163 10.43 -26.39 23.19
N PRO A 164 9.67 -27.14 24.04
CA PRO A 164 9.42 -26.67 25.37
C PRO A 164 10.78 -26.49 26.04
N THR A 165 11.10 -25.28 26.45
CA THR A 165 12.30 -24.95 27.22
C THR A 165 12.40 -25.96 28.37
N ALA A 166 13.46 -26.74 28.39
CA ALA A 166 13.83 -27.59 29.49
C ALA A 166 13.78 -26.77 30.78
N GLY A 167 12.95 -27.20 31.70
CA GLY A 167 12.81 -26.56 32.98
C GLY A 167 14.18 -26.39 33.64
N PHE A 168 14.44 -25.20 34.12
CA PHE A 168 15.52 -24.98 35.05
C PHE A 168 15.24 -25.87 36.29
N ALA A 169 15.97 -26.96 36.42
CA ALA A 169 16.05 -27.70 37.65
C ALA A 169 16.75 -26.80 38.66
N THR A 170 16.00 -26.32 39.64
CA THR A 170 16.56 -25.78 40.87
C THR A 170 17.13 -26.95 41.66
N GLY A 171 18.41 -26.98 41.79
CA GLY A 171 19.16 -27.78 42.76
C GLY A 171 19.99 -26.84 43.61
#